data_518759ad42ce4fe0020eb3db6d749910
#
_entry.id   518759ad42ce4fe0020eb3db6d749910
#
_cell.length_a   1.000
_cell.length_b   1.000
_cell.length_c   1.000
_cell.angle_alpha   90.00
_cell.angle_beta   90.00
_cell.angle_gamma   90.00
#
_symmetry.space_group_name_H-M   'P 1'
#
loop_
_entity.id
_entity.type
_entity.pdbx_description
1 polymer ?
#
loop_
_entity_poly.entity_id
_entity_poly.type
_entity_poly.pdbx_seq_one_letter_code
_entity_poly.pdbx_strand_id
1 'polypeptide(L)'
;MILLAIFAPLKSFVAQWLIDSPSIKAIFVSVLIGAAVVAMSHICEYIVRNTFNRMATRSVSEIRGVLCENLKNMSLSQIHVLPMEDWQSAYTNDLKIVCDDYYFGLFNMAMWGSMGLVAVVYMAVISPALLIVSLVMVCFPFIGPRLFADKLRKTKSEYAKSYNTVCSKINEMLHGTETLLTCGKHSFLFQKMQRVSDDNMQKDFDMKQTETVATIITSLITWIPGFVIMVAGAMLVVQGKLTVSYLITANGLLNFIISPFRQTANSYQSVKSARAVKDRIDELLAQKTSNQMEKKNIEITSIDIKKLSFGYGESDVLKNVNL
;
A
#
# COMPACT_ATOMS: atom_id res chain seq x y z
N MET A 1 -8.46 11.98 14.94
CA MET A 1 -7.45 10.98 15.30
C MET A 1 -7.37 10.70 16.80
N ILE A 2 -7.20 11.71 17.67
CA ILE A 2 -7.06 11.53 19.12
C ILE A 2 -8.22 10.73 19.71
N LEU A 3 -9.47 11.11 19.43
CA LEU A 3 -10.65 10.38 19.90
C LEU A 3 -10.66 8.91 19.42
N LEU A 4 -10.30 8.65 18.18
CA LEU A 4 -10.21 7.30 17.65
C LEU A 4 -9.14 6.48 18.38
N ALA A 5 -7.97 7.07 18.66
CA ALA A 5 -6.88 6.41 19.38
C ALA A 5 -7.29 6.03 20.81
N ILE A 6 -8.17 6.80 21.45
CA ILE A 6 -8.69 6.52 22.79
C ILE A 6 -9.79 5.45 22.73
N PHE A 7 -10.82 5.63 21.90
CA PHE A 7 -11.99 4.74 21.87
C PHE A 7 -11.70 3.37 21.27
N ALA A 8 -10.75 3.25 20.33
CA ALA A 8 -10.48 1.97 19.69
C ALA A 8 -9.91 0.92 20.67
N PRO A 9 -8.87 1.17 21.47
CA PRO A 9 -8.41 0.22 22.48
C PRO A 9 -9.38 0.09 23.67
N LEU A 10 -10.18 1.14 23.97
CA LEU A 10 -11.17 1.12 25.06
C LEU A 10 -12.23 0.02 24.88
N LYS A 11 -12.47 -0.44 23.64
CA LYS A 11 -13.34 -1.60 23.36
C LYS A 11 -12.92 -2.86 24.13
N SER A 12 -11.64 -3.02 24.42
CA SER A 12 -11.13 -4.17 25.17
C SER A 12 -11.64 -4.21 26.62
N PHE A 13 -12.07 -3.08 27.18
CA PHE A 13 -12.60 -2.98 28.53
C PHE A 13 -14.08 -3.38 28.65
N VAL A 14 -14.79 -3.55 27.52
CA VAL A 14 -16.21 -3.92 27.55
C VAL A 14 -16.42 -5.26 28.24
N ALA A 15 -15.55 -6.24 27.98
CA ALA A 15 -15.62 -7.55 28.63
C ALA A 15 -15.41 -7.45 30.15
N GLN A 16 -14.49 -6.58 30.59
CA GLN A 16 -14.27 -6.31 32.01
C GLN A 16 -15.52 -5.72 32.67
N TRP A 17 -16.13 -4.69 32.07
CA TRP A 17 -17.34 -4.06 32.62
C TRP A 17 -18.50 -5.04 32.74
N LEU A 18 -18.60 -6.01 31.83
CA LEU A 18 -19.61 -7.07 31.89
C LEU A 18 -19.35 -8.05 33.05
N ILE A 19 -18.10 -8.48 33.21
CA ILE A 19 -17.71 -9.47 34.22
C ILE A 19 -17.77 -8.88 35.65
N ASP A 20 -17.35 -7.62 35.78
CA ASP A 20 -17.31 -6.92 37.09
C ASP A 20 -18.70 -6.37 37.49
N SER A 21 -19.75 -6.58 36.73
CA SER A 21 -21.09 -6.07 37.03
C SER A 21 -21.75 -6.81 38.18
N PRO A 22 -22.16 -6.12 39.24
CA PRO A 22 -22.66 -6.74 40.47
C PRO A 22 -24.12 -7.24 40.36
N SER A 23 -24.88 -6.87 39.34
CA SER A 23 -26.28 -7.21 39.19
C SER A 23 -26.70 -7.30 37.73
N ILE A 24 -27.84 -8.00 37.47
CA ILE A 24 -28.41 -8.10 36.12
C ILE A 24 -28.70 -6.71 35.50
N LYS A 25 -29.16 -5.76 36.30
CA LYS A 25 -29.38 -4.38 35.81
C LYS A 25 -28.07 -3.70 35.44
N ALA A 26 -27.01 -3.92 36.20
CA ALA A 26 -25.67 -3.39 35.88
C ALA A 26 -25.12 -4.02 34.60
N ILE A 27 -25.38 -5.30 34.35
CA ILE A 27 -24.99 -5.95 33.06
C ILE A 27 -25.65 -5.24 31.87
N PHE A 28 -26.96 -4.95 31.92
CA PHE A 28 -27.64 -4.23 30.85
C PHE A 28 -27.03 -2.83 30.61
N VAL A 29 -26.70 -2.12 31.67
CA VAL A 29 -26.04 -0.81 31.57
C VAL A 29 -24.64 -0.95 30.97
N SER A 30 -23.86 -1.94 31.39
CA SER A 30 -22.53 -2.22 30.84
C SER A 30 -22.58 -2.60 29.35
N VAL A 31 -23.60 -3.35 28.90
CA VAL A 31 -23.85 -3.65 27.48
C VAL A 31 -24.13 -2.37 26.70
N LEU A 32 -25.00 -1.50 27.21
CA LEU A 32 -25.32 -0.23 26.55
C LEU A 32 -24.09 0.68 26.42
N ILE A 33 -23.33 0.81 27.51
CA ILE A 33 -22.08 1.59 27.50
C ILE A 33 -21.07 0.97 26.52
N GLY A 34 -20.91 -0.35 26.54
CA GLY A 34 -20.03 -1.08 25.61
C GLY A 34 -20.43 -0.86 24.16
N ALA A 35 -21.74 -0.99 23.86
CA ALA A 35 -22.26 -0.73 22.51
C ALA A 35 -22.03 0.72 22.08
N ALA A 36 -22.21 1.68 22.98
CA ALA A 36 -21.95 3.10 22.72
C ALA A 36 -20.45 3.35 22.41
N VAL A 37 -19.52 2.74 23.16
CA VAL A 37 -18.09 2.84 22.95
C VAL A 37 -17.69 2.24 21.60
N VAL A 38 -18.23 1.06 21.26
CA VAL A 38 -18.00 0.41 19.96
C VAL A 38 -18.53 1.29 18.84
N ALA A 39 -19.78 1.76 18.93
CA ALA A 39 -20.37 2.66 17.94
C ALA A 39 -19.56 3.95 17.76
N MET A 40 -19.18 4.60 18.87
CA MET A 40 -18.39 5.82 18.86
C MET A 40 -17.02 5.58 18.19
N SER A 41 -16.35 4.45 18.48
CA SER A 41 -15.06 4.14 17.86
C SER A 41 -15.18 4.01 16.32
N HIS A 42 -16.23 3.35 15.81
CA HIS A 42 -16.44 3.20 14.37
C HIS A 42 -16.91 4.49 13.70
N ILE A 43 -17.71 5.31 14.39
CA ILE A 43 -18.08 6.65 13.90
C ILE A 43 -16.81 7.53 13.78
N CYS A 44 -15.96 7.53 14.80
CA CYS A 44 -14.69 8.26 14.76
C CYS A 44 -13.78 7.74 13.62
N GLU A 45 -13.69 6.42 13.44
CA GLU A 45 -12.92 5.83 12.34
C GLU A 45 -13.46 6.25 10.98
N TYR A 46 -14.78 6.19 10.78
CA TYR A 46 -15.42 6.64 9.55
C TYR A 46 -15.13 8.11 9.25
N ILE A 47 -15.31 8.99 10.24
CA ILE A 47 -15.06 10.43 10.07
C ILE A 47 -13.59 10.68 9.70
N VAL A 48 -12.66 10.05 10.41
CA VAL A 48 -11.22 10.23 10.18
C VAL A 48 -10.82 9.74 8.78
N ARG A 49 -11.25 8.54 8.38
CA ARG A 49 -10.96 7.96 7.06
C ARG A 49 -11.62 8.76 5.93
N ASN A 50 -12.89 9.13 6.10
CA ASN A 50 -13.62 9.89 5.09
C ASN A 50 -13.04 11.29 4.88
N THR A 51 -12.65 11.97 5.98
CA THR A 51 -11.97 13.27 5.89
C THR A 51 -10.63 13.15 5.18
N PHE A 52 -9.84 12.12 5.52
CA PHE A 52 -8.57 11.86 4.85
C PHE A 52 -8.77 11.55 3.35
N ASN A 53 -9.72 10.68 3.01
CA ASN A 53 -10.02 10.34 1.62
C ASN A 53 -10.39 11.58 0.79
N ARG A 54 -11.24 12.46 1.36
CA ARG A 54 -11.59 13.73 0.70
C ARG A 54 -10.37 14.63 0.50
N MET A 55 -9.51 14.74 1.50
CA MET A 55 -8.28 15.52 1.40
C MET A 55 -7.33 14.94 0.34
N ALA A 56 -7.10 13.62 0.38
CA ALA A 56 -6.21 12.94 -0.55
C ALA A 56 -6.68 13.06 -2.01
N THR A 57 -7.97 12.81 -2.28
CA THR A 57 -8.54 12.93 -3.62
C THR A 57 -8.52 14.37 -4.13
N ARG A 58 -8.76 15.36 -3.27
CA ARG A 58 -8.67 16.77 -3.63
C ARG A 58 -7.23 17.15 -3.94
N SER A 59 -6.25 16.75 -3.12
CA SER A 59 -4.84 17.03 -3.35
C SER A 59 -4.36 16.44 -4.68
N VAL A 60 -4.77 15.21 -5.03
CA VAL A 60 -4.45 14.62 -6.35
C VAL A 60 -5.05 15.46 -7.50
N SER A 61 -6.28 15.93 -7.34
CA SER A 61 -6.92 16.79 -8.34
C SER A 61 -6.19 18.13 -8.50
N GLU A 62 -5.77 18.74 -7.39
CA GLU A 62 -5.00 20.00 -7.39
C GLU A 62 -3.61 19.79 -8.03
N ILE A 63 -2.89 18.71 -7.67
CA ILE A 63 -1.59 18.37 -8.29
C ILE A 63 -1.75 18.16 -9.80
N ARG A 64 -2.79 17.44 -10.22
CA ARG A 64 -3.09 17.25 -11.65
C ARG A 64 -3.35 18.57 -12.36
N GLY A 65 -4.07 19.50 -11.72
CA GLY A 65 -4.28 20.86 -12.24
C GLY A 65 -2.98 21.63 -12.44
N VAL A 66 -2.08 21.61 -11.45
CA VAL A 66 -0.77 22.26 -11.54
C VAL A 66 0.11 21.62 -12.64
N LEU A 67 0.12 20.28 -12.75
CA LEU A 67 0.83 19.61 -13.82
C LEU A 67 0.28 20.02 -15.21
N CYS A 68 -1.04 20.13 -15.37
CA CYS A 68 -1.66 20.60 -16.61
C CYS A 68 -1.27 22.06 -16.92
N GLU A 69 -1.22 22.92 -15.91
CA GLU A 69 -0.81 24.29 -16.09
C GLU A 69 0.68 24.40 -16.48
N ASN A 70 1.54 23.60 -15.85
CA ASN A 70 2.95 23.52 -16.23
C ASN A 70 3.10 23.07 -17.68
N LEU A 71 2.39 21.99 -18.09
CA LEU A 71 2.42 21.48 -19.47
C LEU A 71 1.99 22.54 -20.49
N LYS A 72 0.93 23.33 -20.19
CA LYS A 72 0.47 24.42 -21.04
C LYS A 72 1.53 25.49 -21.28
N ASN A 73 2.41 25.68 -20.31
CA ASN A 73 3.41 26.74 -20.31
C ASN A 73 4.80 26.23 -20.77
N MET A 74 4.97 24.93 -21.03
CA MET A 74 6.21 24.35 -21.55
C MET A 74 6.39 24.59 -23.04
N SER A 75 7.65 24.69 -23.49
CA SER A 75 7.99 24.67 -24.90
C SER A 75 7.89 23.25 -25.47
N LEU A 76 7.69 23.14 -26.79
CA LEU A 76 7.67 21.82 -27.48
C LEU A 76 8.95 21.01 -27.22
N SER A 77 10.11 21.66 -27.15
CA SER A 77 11.39 21.00 -26.83
C SER A 77 11.39 20.41 -25.42
N GLN A 78 10.80 21.08 -24.44
CA GLN A 78 10.68 20.59 -23.06
C GLN A 78 9.70 19.42 -22.95
N ILE A 79 8.59 19.45 -23.69
CA ILE A 79 7.61 18.36 -23.73
C ILE A 79 8.23 17.11 -24.32
N HIS A 80 9.07 17.23 -25.35
CA HIS A 80 9.74 16.12 -26.02
C HIS A 80 10.94 15.53 -25.26
N VAL A 81 11.35 16.13 -24.11
CA VAL A 81 12.39 15.55 -23.24
C VAL A 81 11.94 14.20 -22.64
N LEU A 82 10.64 14.06 -22.39
CA LEU A 82 10.05 12.83 -21.89
C LEU A 82 9.16 12.19 -22.98
N PRO A 83 9.17 10.83 -23.10
CA PRO A 83 8.22 10.11 -23.93
C PRO A 83 6.77 10.44 -23.53
N MET A 84 5.83 10.44 -24.50
CA MET A 84 4.42 10.72 -24.21
C MET A 84 3.79 9.71 -23.22
N GLU A 85 4.27 8.47 -23.24
CA GLU A 85 3.85 7.41 -22.32
C GLU A 85 4.20 7.76 -20.85
N ASP A 86 5.36 8.40 -20.65
CA ASP A 86 5.80 8.86 -19.32
C ASP A 86 4.94 10.00 -18.79
N TRP A 87 4.53 10.94 -19.63
CA TRP A 87 3.55 11.96 -19.28
C TRP A 87 2.21 11.33 -18.90
N GLN A 88 1.72 10.39 -19.72
CA GLN A 88 0.48 9.67 -19.44
C GLN A 88 0.58 8.94 -18.09
N SER A 89 1.70 8.26 -17.81
CA SER A 89 1.93 7.58 -16.53
C SER A 89 1.88 8.57 -15.36
N ALA A 90 2.56 9.71 -15.48
CA ALA A 90 2.58 10.74 -14.45
C ALA A 90 1.18 11.25 -14.09
N TYR A 91 0.32 11.50 -15.08
CA TYR A 91 -1.05 11.99 -14.88
C TYR A 91 -2.03 10.94 -14.35
N THR A 92 -1.74 9.67 -14.51
CA THR A 92 -2.66 8.56 -14.18
C THR A 92 -2.12 7.70 -13.05
N ASN A 93 -1.18 6.83 -13.35
CA ASN A 93 -0.70 5.81 -12.44
C ASN A 93 0.18 6.37 -11.32
N ASP A 94 1.10 7.28 -11.65
CA ASP A 94 2.06 7.83 -10.68
C ASP A 94 1.34 8.65 -9.59
N LEU A 95 0.39 9.52 -9.97
CA LEU A 95 -0.44 10.24 -9.02
C LEU A 95 -1.27 9.31 -8.13
N LYS A 96 -1.75 8.19 -8.70
CA LYS A 96 -2.47 7.18 -7.91
C LYS A 96 -1.54 6.51 -6.90
N ILE A 97 -0.34 6.11 -7.30
CA ILE A 97 0.68 5.52 -6.38
C ILE A 97 1.04 6.52 -5.27
N VAL A 98 1.23 7.79 -5.59
CA VAL A 98 1.51 8.84 -4.60
C VAL A 98 0.34 8.99 -3.63
N CYS A 99 -0.91 8.93 -4.10
CA CYS A 99 -2.08 8.99 -3.23
C CYS A 99 -2.19 7.75 -2.33
N ASP A 100 -2.22 6.56 -2.95
CA ASP A 100 -2.62 5.31 -2.28
C ASP A 100 -1.46 4.73 -1.44
N ASP A 101 -0.21 4.85 -1.90
CA ASP A 101 0.93 4.25 -1.20
C ASP A 101 1.68 5.27 -0.34
N TYR A 102 1.91 6.50 -0.82
CA TYR A 102 2.67 7.49 -0.07
C TYR A 102 1.80 8.20 0.97
N TYR A 103 0.77 8.95 0.56
CA TYR A 103 -0.04 9.73 1.51
C TYR A 103 -0.90 8.85 2.41
N PHE A 104 -1.53 7.81 1.84
CA PHE A 104 -2.32 6.87 2.64
C PHE A 104 -1.44 6.03 3.57
N GLY A 105 -0.21 5.71 3.13
CA GLY A 105 0.78 5.06 3.98
C GLY A 105 1.15 5.91 5.20
N LEU A 106 1.48 7.19 5.01
CA LEU A 106 1.78 8.13 6.12
C LEU A 106 0.58 8.28 7.07
N PHE A 107 -0.62 8.41 6.52
CA PHE A 107 -1.84 8.48 7.32
C PHE A 107 -2.04 7.23 8.18
N ASN A 108 -1.88 6.04 7.59
CA ASN A 108 -2.02 4.78 8.30
C ASN A 108 -0.96 4.64 9.42
N MET A 109 0.29 5.04 9.17
CA MET A 109 1.34 5.06 10.19
C MET A 109 0.93 5.92 11.39
N ALA A 110 0.43 7.13 11.14
CA ALA A 110 -0.01 8.03 12.20
C ALA A 110 -1.24 7.49 12.94
N MET A 111 -2.21 6.94 12.22
CA MET A 111 -3.44 6.38 12.79
C MET A 111 -3.15 5.16 13.68
N TRP A 112 -2.45 4.16 13.14
CA TRP A 112 -2.12 2.95 13.89
C TRP A 112 -1.12 3.22 15.02
N GLY A 113 -0.12 4.08 14.78
CA GLY A 113 0.84 4.48 15.80
C GLY A 113 0.17 5.14 17.00
N SER A 114 -0.78 6.05 16.79
CA SER A 114 -1.53 6.68 17.87
C SER A 114 -2.38 5.70 18.69
N MET A 115 -3.03 4.73 18.02
CA MET A 115 -3.79 3.66 18.69
C MET A 115 -2.88 2.76 19.54
N GLY A 116 -1.71 2.40 19.00
CA GLY A 116 -0.72 1.58 19.70
C GLY A 116 -0.17 2.26 20.95
N LEU A 117 0.13 3.55 20.88
CA LEU A 117 0.60 4.33 22.03
C LEU A 117 -0.44 4.34 23.16
N VAL A 118 -1.70 4.58 22.85
CA VAL A 118 -2.78 4.55 23.85
C VAL A 118 -2.98 3.15 24.42
N ALA A 119 -2.90 2.10 23.61
CA ALA A 119 -2.99 0.72 24.09
C ALA A 119 -1.85 0.35 25.05
N VAL A 120 -0.62 0.83 24.79
CA VAL A 120 0.53 0.69 25.69
C VAL A 120 0.26 1.37 27.03
N VAL A 121 -0.29 2.58 27.03
CA VAL A 121 -0.66 3.29 28.27
C VAL A 121 -1.74 2.53 29.04
N TYR A 122 -2.78 2.04 28.36
CA TYR A 122 -3.82 1.24 29.02
C TYR A 122 -3.27 -0.06 29.63
N MET A 123 -2.39 -0.76 28.92
CA MET A 123 -1.74 -1.97 29.42
C MET A 123 -0.84 -1.66 30.63
N ALA A 124 -0.11 -0.53 30.62
CA ALA A 124 0.73 -0.10 31.73
C ALA A 124 -0.08 0.16 33.00
N VAL A 125 -1.28 0.73 32.87
CA VAL A 125 -2.20 0.99 33.97
C VAL A 125 -2.76 -0.31 34.56
N ILE A 126 -3.05 -1.31 33.72
CA ILE A 126 -3.56 -2.61 34.16
C ILE A 126 -2.46 -3.39 34.90
N SER A 127 -1.32 -3.59 34.24
CA SER A 127 -0.20 -4.34 34.82
C SER A 127 1.10 -4.04 34.04
N PRO A 128 2.10 -3.41 34.71
CA PRO A 128 3.42 -3.21 34.08
C PRO A 128 4.11 -4.52 33.70
N ALA A 129 3.86 -5.61 34.46
CA ALA A 129 4.42 -6.92 34.12
C ALA A 129 3.87 -7.45 32.79
N LEU A 130 2.55 -7.36 32.56
CA LEU A 130 1.93 -7.77 31.29
C LEU A 130 2.34 -6.85 30.14
N LEU A 131 2.60 -5.56 30.40
CA LEU A 131 3.14 -4.65 29.41
C LEU A 131 4.52 -5.14 28.90
N ILE A 132 5.45 -5.47 29.80
CA ILE A 132 6.77 -5.96 29.42
C ILE A 132 6.64 -7.23 28.58
N VAL A 133 5.81 -8.17 29.00
CA VAL A 133 5.55 -9.39 28.25
C VAL A 133 4.99 -9.08 26.85
N SER A 134 4.01 -8.18 26.76
CA SER A 134 3.39 -7.82 25.48
C SER A 134 4.39 -7.12 24.53
N LEU A 135 5.28 -6.27 25.04
CA LEU A 135 6.33 -5.63 24.23
C LEU A 135 7.33 -6.64 23.67
N VAL A 136 7.72 -7.65 24.45
CA VAL A 136 8.56 -8.74 23.97
C VAL A 136 7.82 -9.54 22.89
N MET A 137 6.53 -9.80 23.08
CA MET A 137 5.72 -10.60 22.18
C MET A 137 5.41 -9.88 20.84
N VAL A 138 5.57 -8.57 20.74
CA VAL A 138 5.44 -7.81 19.47
C VAL A 138 6.37 -8.34 18.37
N CYS A 139 7.53 -8.91 18.73
CA CYS A 139 8.48 -9.44 17.77
C CYS A 139 8.02 -10.74 17.09
N PHE A 140 7.14 -11.52 17.72
CA PHE A 140 6.74 -12.86 17.24
C PHE A 140 6.06 -12.86 15.87
N PRO A 141 5.10 -11.99 15.56
CA PRO A 141 4.45 -11.98 14.23
C PRO A 141 5.40 -11.72 13.05
N PHE A 142 6.60 -11.17 13.31
CA PHE A 142 7.60 -10.92 12.27
C PHE A 142 8.50 -12.14 11.98
N ILE A 143 8.47 -13.16 12.84
CA ILE A 143 9.29 -14.38 12.66
C ILE A 143 8.75 -15.19 11.48
N GLY A 144 7.45 -15.43 11.42
CA GLY A 144 6.81 -16.24 10.37
C GLY A 144 7.16 -15.78 8.94
N PRO A 145 6.89 -14.53 8.58
CA PRO A 145 7.23 -14.01 7.25
C PRO A 145 8.73 -14.11 6.92
N ARG A 146 9.61 -13.91 7.90
CA ARG A 146 11.07 -14.03 7.69
C ARG A 146 11.52 -15.44 7.38
N LEU A 147 10.93 -16.45 8.02
CA LEU A 147 11.27 -17.86 7.79
C LEU A 147 11.00 -18.29 6.35
N PHE A 148 10.00 -17.72 5.70
CA PHE A 148 9.58 -18.11 4.35
C PHE A 148 9.97 -17.10 3.28
N ALA A 149 10.59 -15.96 3.62
CA ALA A 149 10.90 -14.86 2.71
C ALA A 149 11.69 -15.33 1.48
N ASP A 150 12.77 -16.08 1.67
CA ASP A 150 13.63 -16.51 0.58
C ASP A 150 12.95 -17.57 -0.31
N LYS A 151 12.25 -18.53 0.30
CA LYS A 151 11.52 -19.56 -0.45
C LYS A 151 10.41 -18.94 -1.27
N LEU A 152 9.64 -18.01 -0.67
CA LEU A 152 8.55 -17.32 -1.33
C LEU A 152 9.07 -16.42 -2.47
N ARG A 153 10.18 -15.71 -2.26
CA ARG A 153 10.83 -14.91 -3.30
C ARG A 153 11.28 -15.77 -4.48
N LYS A 154 11.85 -16.96 -4.21
CA LYS A 154 12.29 -17.89 -5.24
C LYS A 154 11.12 -18.39 -6.08
N THR A 155 10.06 -18.93 -5.43
CA THR A 155 8.89 -19.48 -6.15
C THR A 155 8.15 -18.39 -6.92
N LYS A 156 8.01 -17.16 -6.38
CA LYS A 156 7.44 -16.01 -7.11
C LYS A 156 8.27 -15.63 -8.33
N SER A 157 9.60 -15.65 -8.23
CA SER A 157 10.49 -15.37 -9.37
C SER A 157 10.39 -16.44 -10.45
N GLU A 158 10.31 -17.72 -10.06
CA GLU A 158 10.13 -18.84 -11.01
C GLU A 158 8.78 -18.75 -11.73
N TYR A 159 7.70 -18.47 -10.99
CA TYR A 159 6.38 -18.22 -11.58
C TYR A 159 6.40 -17.04 -12.55
N ALA A 160 6.97 -15.90 -12.15
CA ALA A 160 7.04 -14.71 -13.01
C ALA A 160 7.81 -14.98 -14.32
N LYS A 161 8.91 -15.74 -14.26
CA LYS A 161 9.66 -16.15 -15.45
C LYS A 161 8.83 -17.06 -16.37
N SER A 162 8.14 -18.06 -15.81
CA SER A 162 7.25 -18.94 -16.55
C SER A 162 6.10 -18.17 -17.19
N TYR A 163 5.47 -17.24 -16.44
CA TYR A 163 4.41 -16.38 -16.94
C TYR A 163 4.86 -15.49 -18.13
N ASN A 164 6.05 -14.90 -18.04
CA ASN A 164 6.64 -14.15 -19.16
C ASN A 164 6.85 -15.03 -20.37
N THR A 165 7.21 -16.31 -20.20
CA THR A 165 7.32 -17.27 -21.30
C THR A 165 5.97 -17.53 -21.95
N VAL A 166 4.89 -17.66 -21.16
CA VAL A 166 3.51 -17.77 -21.68
C VAL A 166 3.15 -16.55 -22.51
N CYS A 167 3.35 -15.34 -21.97
CA CYS A 167 3.06 -14.09 -22.68
C CYS A 167 3.84 -13.97 -23.99
N SER A 168 5.14 -14.32 -23.99
CA SER A 168 5.97 -14.32 -25.19
C SER A 168 5.45 -15.32 -26.24
N LYS A 169 5.01 -16.51 -25.82
CA LYS A 169 4.47 -17.52 -26.72
C LYS A 169 3.09 -17.16 -27.28
N ILE A 170 2.26 -16.50 -26.50
CA ILE A 170 0.99 -15.94 -26.97
C ILE A 170 1.26 -14.89 -28.06
N ASN A 171 2.20 -13.96 -27.83
CA ASN A 171 2.57 -12.95 -28.81
C ASN A 171 3.14 -13.58 -30.11
N GLU A 172 4.04 -14.58 -29.97
CA GLU A 172 4.56 -15.34 -31.13
C GLU A 172 3.42 -16.00 -31.91
N MET A 173 2.44 -16.58 -31.22
CA MET A 173 1.28 -17.22 -31.82
C MET A 173 0.37 -16.21 -32.53
N LEU A 174 0.07 -15.07 -31.91
CA LEU A 174 -0.77 -14.04 -32.50
C LEU A 174 -0.15 -13.44 -33.77
N HIS A 175 1.15 -13.12 -33.72
CA HIS A 175 1.87 -12.61 -34.89
C HIS A 175 2.06 -13.66 -35.99
N GLY A 176 2.19 -14.96 -35.66
CA GLY A 176 2.33 -16.06 -36.58
C GLY A 176 1.02 -16.66 -37.10
N THR A 177 -0.13 -16.21 -36.58
CA THR A 177 -1.45 -16.83 -36.88
C THR A 177 -1.75 -16.89 -38.36
N GLU A 178 -1.50 -15.84 -39.13
CA GLU A 178 -1.77 -15.78 -40.56
C GLU A 178 -0.95 -16.81 -41.34
N THR A 179 0.35 -16.92 -41.03
CA THR A 179 1.25 -17.89 -41.69
C THR A 179 0.85 -19.34 -41.35
N LEU A 180 0.38 -19.57 -40.15
CA LEU A 180 0.03 -20.91 -39.67
C LEU A 180 -1.34 -21.39 -40.18
N LEU A 181 -2.27 -20.44 -40.36
CA LEU A 181 -3.55 -20.68 -41.02
C LEU A 181 -3.31 -21.14 -42.45
N THR A 182 -2.42 -20.47 -43.19
CA THR A 182 -2.08 -20.82 -44.60
C THR A 182 -1.35 -22.16 -44.70
N CYS A 183 -0.51 -22.52 -43.71
CA CYS A 183 0.25 -23.78 -43.73
C CYS A 183 -0.51 -24.98 -43.12
N GLY A 184 -1.70 -24.83 -42.59
CA GLY A 184 -2.54 -25.92 -42.03
C GLY A 184 -1.96 -26.61 -40.79
N LYS A 185 -1.00 -25.98 -40.06
CA LYS A 185 -0.30 -26.58 -38.92
C LYS A 185 -0.80 -26.10 -37.55
N HIS A 186 -2.11 -25.98 -37.37
CA HIS A 186 -2.74 -25.50 -36.12
C HIS A 186 -2.42 -26.36 -34.91
N SER A 187 -2.37 -27.71 -35.08
CA SER A 187 -2.18 -28.65 -33.96
C SER A 187 -0.81 -28.50 -33.28
N PHE A 188 0.23 -28.16 -34.06
CA PHE A 188 1.59 -27.98 -33.53
C PHE A 188 1.67 -26.80 -32.55
N LEU A 189 1.05 -25.69 -32.88
CA LEU A 189 1.04 -24.51 -31.99
C LEU A 189 0.22 -24.76 -30.72
N PHE A 190 -0.94 -25.39 -30.87
CA PHE A 190 -1.78 -25.70 -29.73
C PHE A 190 -1.04 -26.59 -28.73
N GLN A 191 -0.36 -27.65 -29.20
CA GLN A 191 0.44 -28.53 -28.35
C GLN A 191 1.61 -27.79 -27.69
N LYS A 192 2.30 -26.90 -28.41
CA LYS A 192 3.40 -26.11 -27.85
C LYS A 192 2.89 -25.13 -26.78
N MET A 193 1.77 -24.47 -27.02
CA MET A 193 1.13 -23.57 -26.06
C MET A 193 0.66 -24.32 -24.83
N GLN A 194 0.05 -25.50 -25.00
CA GLN A 194 -0.41 -26.32 -23.90
C GLN A 194 0.73 -26.72 -22.96
N ARG A 195 1.88 -27.14 -23.48
CA ARG A 195 3.07 -27.49 -22.65
C ARG A 195 3.57 -26.29 -21.84
N VAL A 196 3.62 -25.10 -22.44
CA VAL A 196 4.05 -23.88 -21.74
C VAL A 196 3.03 -23.47 -20.68
N SER A 197 1.74 -23.65 -20.96
CA SER A 197 0.66 -23.40 -20.01
C SER A 197 0.70 -24.39 -18.83
N ASP A 198 0.98 -25.68 -19.09
CA ASP A 198 1.07 -26.71 -18.05
C ASP A 198 2.27 -26.47 -17.12
N ASP A 199 3.44 -26.06 -17.66
CA ASP A 199 4.59 -25.66 -16.84
C ASP A 199 4.28 -24.43 -15.98
N ASN A 200 3.61 -23.43 -16.57
CA ASN A 200 3.20 -22.25 -15.80
C ASN A 200 2.20 -22.60 -14.69
N MET A 201 1.24 -23.49 -14.97
CA MET A 201 0.28 -23.96 -13.95
C MET A 201 1.00 -24.66 -12.80
N GLN A 202 2.03 -25.48 -13.09
CA GLN A 202 2.81 -26.14 -12.04
C GLN A 202 3.58 -25.13 -11.20
N LYS A 203 4.21 -24.10 -11.82
CA LYS A 203 4.90 -23.03 -11.09
C LYS A 203 3.95 -22.15 -10.27
N ASP A 204 2.75 -21.89 -10.76
CA ASP A 204 1.69 -21.19 -10.00
C ASP A 204 1.26 -22.03 -8.78
N PHE A 205 1.08 -23.34 -8.96
CA PHE A 205 0.74 -24.25 -7.87
C PHE A 205 1.83 -24.27 -6.79
N ASP A 206 3.10 -24.43 -7.18
CA ASP A 206 4.24 -24.43 -6.25
C ASP A 206 4.36 -23.14 -5.46
N MET A 207 4.13 -21.99 -6.13
CA MET A 207 4.09 -20.68 -5.49
C MET A 207 2.95 -20.60 -4.48
N LYS A 208 1.71 -20.93 -4.90
CA LYS A 208 0.53 -20.90 -4.04
C LYS A 208 0.62 -21.87 -2.86
N GLN A 209 1.18 -23.04 -3.08
CA GLN A 209 1.42 -24.01 -2.00
C GLN A 209 2.42 -23.44 -0.97
N THR A 210 3.49 -22.79 -1.43
CA THR A 210 4.45 -22.12 -0.55
C THR A 210 3.80 -20.99 0.23
N GLU A 211 2.96 -20.16 -0.42
CA GLU A 211 2.18 -19.11 0.24
C GLU A 211 1.22 -19.67 1.30
N THR A 212 0.53 -20.77 0.98
CA THR A 212 -0.41 -21.42 1.90
C THR A 212 0.31 -21.91 3.15
N VAL A 213 1.42 -22.65 2.97
CA VAL A 213 2.22 -23.17 4.11
C VAL A 213 2.76 -22.01 4.95
N ALA A 214 3.31 -20.96 4.29
CA ALA A 214 3.81 -19.79 4.99
C ALA A 214 2.72 -19.08 5.79
N THR A 215 1.52 -18.95 5.22
CA THR A 215 0.37 -18.31 5.88
C THR A 215 -0.10 -19.12 7.10
N ILE A 216 -0.22 -20.45 6.98
CA ILE A 216 -0.64 -21.32 8.07
C ILE A 216 0.36 -21.26 9.23
N ILE A 217 1.66 -21.40 8.94
CA ILE A 217 2.70 -21.37 9.98
C ILE A 217 2.78 -19.96 10.62
N THR A 218 2.69 -18.89 9.83
CA THR A 218 2.63 -17.52 10.36
C THR A 218 1.42 -17.31 11.25
N SER A 219 0.27 -17.85 10.89
CA SER A 219 -0.94 -17.79 11.71
C SER A 219 -0.75 -18.49 13.04
N LEU A 220 -0.17 -19.69 13.05
CA LEU A 220 0.14 -20.43 14.29
C LEU A 220 1.08 -19.63 15.20
N ILE A 221 2.15 -19.06 14.65
CA ILE A 221 3.09 -18.22 15.40
C ILE A 221 2.38 -16.99 15.98
N THR A 222 1.40 -16.42 15.25
CA THR A 222 0.65 -15.23 15.69
C THR A 222 -0.26 -15.50 16.89
N TRP A 223 -0.63 -16.75 17.16
CA TRP A 223 -1.40 -17.13 18.34
C TRP A 223 -0.54 -17.20 19.62
N ILE A 224 0.77 -17.43 19.52
CA ILE A 224 1.69 -17.60 20.65
C ILE A 224 1.62 -16.41 21.63
N PRO A 225 1.68 -15.13 21.19
CA PRO A 225 1.56 -13.98 22.08
C PRO A 225 0.30 -14.00 22.95
N GLY A 226 -0.84 -14.39 22.38
CA GLY A 226 -2.10 -14.50 23.12
C GLY A 226 -2.03 -15.55 24.22
N PHE A 227 -1.49 -16.74 23.91
CA PHE A 227 -1.31 -17.79 24.91
C PHE A 227 -0.34 -17.38 26.04
N VAL A 228 0.79 -16.74 25.67
CA VAL A 228 1.78 -16.28 26.66
C VAL A 228 1.18 -15.23 27.60
N ILE A 229 0.41 -14.26 27.10
CA ILE A 229 -0.30 -13.28 27.93
C ILE A 229 -1.33 -13.97 28.84
N MET A 230 -2.07 -14.95 28.32
CA MET A 230 -3.04 -15.71 29.13
C MET A 230 -2.36 -16.47 30.27
N VAL A 231 -1.23 -17.14 30.01
CA VAL A 231 -0.48 -17.88 31.04
C VAL A 231 0.14 -16.92 32.06
N ALA A 232 0.84 -15.85 31.58
CA ALA A 232 1.44 -14.87 32.48
C ALA A 232 0.39 -14.14 33.36
N GLY A 233 -0.74 -13.79 32.75
CA GLY A 233 -1.82 -13.14 33.49
C GLY A 233 -2.53 -14.10 34.45
N ALA A 234 -2.73 -15.37 34.10
CA ALA A 234 -3.27 -16.38 35.02
C ALA A 234 -2.37 -16.57 36.25
N MET A 235 -1.05 -16.56 36.07
CA MET A 235 -0.10 -16.59 37.21
C MET A 235 -0.29 -15.39 38.15
N LEU A 236 -0.52 -14.20 37.57
CA LEU A 236 -0.78 -12.98 38.38
C LEU A 236 -2.15 -13.04 39.07
N VAL A 237 -3.15 -13.66 38.47
CA VAL A 237 -4.47 -13.87 39.07
C VAL A 237 -4.37 -14.83 40.27
N VAL A 238 -3.65 -15.95 40.12
CA VAL A 238 -3.43 -16.91 41.25
C VAL A 238 -2.66 -16.25 42.40
N GLN A 239 -1.75 -15.31 42.10
CA GLN A 239 -1.04 -14.53 43.10
C GLN A 239 -1.91 -13.41 43.73
N GLY A 240 -3.15 -13.24 43.32
CA GLY A 240 -4.05 -12.19 43.81
C GLY A 240 -3.66 -10.76 43.34
N LYS A 241 -2.75 -10.63 42.37
CA LYS A 241 -2.28 -9.32 41.87
C LYS A 241 -3.10 -8.79 40.70
N LEU A 242 -3.94 -9.62 40.10
CA LEU A 242 -4.76 -9.28 38.95
C LEU A 242 -6.13 -9.97 39.08
N THR A 243 -7.19 -9.37 38.53
CA THR A 243 -8.49 -10.04 38.41
C THR A 243 -8.64 -10.73 37.06
N VAL A 244 -9.54 -11.71 36.97
CA VAL A 244 -9.82 -12.41 35.67
C VAL A 244 -10.33 -11.42 34.62
N SER A 245 -11.13 -10.45 34.99
CA SER A 245 -11.66 -9.41 34.12
C SER A 245 -10.54 -8.57 33.47
N TYR A 246 -9.55 -8.17 34.24
CA TYR A 246 -8.35 -7.48 33.71
C TYR A 246 -7.50 -8.38 32.81
N LEU A 247 -7.43 -9.68 33.06
CA LEU A 247 -6.72 -10.62 32.19
C LEU A 247 -7.36 -10.67 30.79
N ILE A 248 -8.69 -10.74 30.71
CA ILE A 248 -9.42 -10.74 29.42
C ILE A 248 -9.21 -9.41 28.70
N THR A 249 -9.25 -8.29 29.41
CA THR A 249 -8.96 -6.96 28.86
C THR A 249 -7.54 -6.88 28.32
N ALA A 250 -6.55 -7.39 29.03
CA ALA A 250 -5.16 -7.40 28.63
C ALA A 250 -4.96 -8.21 27.31
N ASN A 251 -5.63 -9.36 27.19
CA ASN A 251 -5.60 -10.13 25.94
C ASN A 251 -6.23 -9.38 24.75
N GLY A 252 -7.31 -8.63 24.99
CA GLY A 252 -7.89 -7.73 23.98
C GLY A 252 -6.95 -6.60 23.59
N LEU A 253 -6.30 -5.95 24.55
CA LEU A 253 -5.33 -4.87 24.34
C LEU A 253 -4.08 -5.33 23.61
N LEU A 254 -3.66 -6.60 23.76
CA LEU A 254 -2.52 -7.16 23.04
C LEU A 254 -2.63 -6.97 21.52
N ASN A 255 -3.83 -7.15 20.97
CA ASN A 255 -4.07 -6.92 19.53
C ASN A 255 -3.87 -5.45 19.13
N PHE A 256 -4.23 -4.50 20.02
CA PHE A 256 -3.99 -3.06 19.82
C PHE A 256 -2.54 -2.65 20.07
N ILE A 257 -1.70 -3.52 20.58
CA ILE A 257 -0.24 -3.32 20.69
C ILE A 257 0.44 -3.94 19.45
N ILE A 258 0.13 -5.20 19.10
CA ILE A 258 0.79 -5.93 18.00
C ILE A 258 0.39 -5.39 16.63
N SER A 259 -0.90 -5.15 16.39
CA SER A 259 -1.40 -4.72 15.06
C SER A 259 -0.79 -3.41 14.57
N PRO A 260 -0.64 -2.36 15.40
CA PRO A 260 0.02 -1.12 14.99
C PRO A 260 1.45 -1.32 14.48
N PHE A 261 2.24 -2.16 15.13
CA PHE A 261 3.60 -2.45 14.67
C PHE A 261 3.62 -3.08 13.27
N ARG A 262 2.74 -4.07 13.03
CA ARG A 262 2.62 -4.72 11.73
C ARG A 262 2.13 -3.75 10.65
N GLN A 263 1.08 -2.98 10.95
CA GLN A 263 0.50 -2.04 9.99
C GLN A 263 1.44 -0.87 9.69
N THR A 264 2.13 -0.37 10.70
CA THR A 264 3.14 0.68 10.53
C THR A 264 4.33 0.18 9.68
N ALA A 265 4.78 -1.06 9.91
CA ALA A 265 5.85 -1.66 9.10
C ALA A 265 5.43 -1.82 7.61
N ASN A 266 4.21 -2.30 7.36
CA ASN A 266 3.66 -2.41 6.00
C ASN A 266 3.52 -1.03 5.34
N SER A 267 2.94 -0.07 6.05
CA SER A 267 2.77 1.30 5.55
C SER A 267 4.11 1.99 5.28
N TYR A 268 5.12 1.77 6.13
CA TYR A 268 6.47 2.27 5.89
C TYR A 268 7.07 1.71 4.59
N GLN A 269 6.85 0.42 4.32
CA GLN A 269 7.32 -0.20 3.08
C GLN A 269 6.61 0.39 1.85
N SER A 270 5.28 0.60 1.91
CA SER A 270 4.53 1.28 0.85
C SER A 270 5.06 2.69 0.60
N VAL A 271 5.23 3.50 1.66
CA VAL A 271 5.80 4.86 1.56
C VAL A 271 7.20 4.83 0.95
N LYS A 272 8.05 3.89 1.37
CA LYS A 272 9.41 3.76 0.84
C LYS A 272 9.42 3.39 -0.65
N SER A 273 8.56 2.48 -1.09
CA SER A 273 8.46 2.09 -2.51
C SER A 273 7.87 3.19 -3.38
N ALA A 274 6.91 3.96 -2.85
CA ALA A 274 6.29 5.07 -3.57
C ALA A 274 7.14 6.34 -3.62
N ARG A 275 8.22 6.43 -2.82
CA ARG A 275 9.03 7.64 -2.71
C ARG A 275 9.67 8.06 -4.03
N ALA A 276 10.21 7.13 -4.80
CA ALA A 276 10.81 7.43 -6.10
C ALA A 276 9.80 8.02 -7.09
N VAL A 277 8.55 7.50 -7.05
CA VAL A 277 7.45 8.01 -7.88
C VAL A 277 7.05 9.42 -7.43
N LYS A 278 6.99 9.65 -6.12
CA LYS A 278 6.72 10.98 -5.57
C LYS A 278 7.80 11.98 -5.95
N ASP A 279 9.08 11.60 -5.82
CA ASP A 279 10.21 12.48 -6.15
C ASP A 279 10.17 12.86 -7.65
N ARG A 280 9.81 11.92 -8.54
CA ARG A 280 9.56 12.19 -9.97
C ARG A 280 8.42 13.19 -10.20
N ILE A 281 7.30 13.06 -9.49
CA ILE A 281 6.19 14.03 -9.58
C ILE A 281 6.63 15.39 -9.07
N ASP A 282 7.39 15.46 -7.97
CA ASP A 282 7.92 16.72 -7.44
C ASP A 282 8.87 17.41 -8.43
N GLU A 283 9.71 16.64 -9.15
CA GLU A 283 10.56 17.16 -10.22
C GLU A 283 9.74 17.77 -11.37
N LEU A 284 8.66 17.09 -11.79
CA LEU A 284 7.76 17.60 -12.82
C LEU A 284 7.02 18.87 -12.36
N LEU A 285 6.66 18.96 -11.08
CA LEU A 285 6.06 20.15 -10.49
C LEU A 285 7.05 21.31 -10.36
N ALA A 286 8.33 21.00 -10.10
CA ALA A 286 9.38 21.98 -9.93
C ALA A 286 9.95 22.53 -11.25
N GLN A 287 9.66 21.89 -12.37
CA GLN A 287 10.08 22.40 -13.69
C GLN A 287 9.49 23.79 -13.91
N LYS A 288 10.33 24.81 -13.66
CA LYS A 288 9.95 26.20 -13.89
C LYS A 288 9.65 26.38 -15.36
N THR A 289 8.47 26.85 -15.64
CA THR A 289 8.08 27.36 -16.94
C THR A 289 9.11 28.38 -17.40
N SER A 290 9.85 28.05 -18.43
CA SER A 290 10.70 29.01 -19.10
C SER A 290 9.81 30.12 -19.66
N ASN A 291 9.90 31.30 -19.07
CA ASN A 291 9.31 32.54 -19.50
C ASN A 291 8.07 32.39 -20.38
N GLN A 292 6.93 32.82 -19.86
CA GLN A 292 5.85 33.29 -20.72
C GLN A 292 6.49 34.14 -21.83
N MET A 293 6.62 33.58 -23.04
CA MET A 293 6.78 34.45 -24.19
C MET A 293 5.58 35.38 -24.11
N GLU A 294 5.84 36.67 -23.84
CA GLU A 294 4.82 37.68 -24.01
C GLU A 294 4.18 37.40 -25.35
N LYS A 295 2.88 37.10 -25.34
CA LYS A 295 2.09 37.03 -26.57
C LYS A 295 2.09 38.43 -27.16
N LYS A 296 3.17 38.80 -27.85
CA LYS A 296 3.09 39.90 -28.81
C LYS A 296 2.16 39.43 -29.91
N ASN A 297 1.00 40.05 -29.99
CA ASN A 297 0.17 39.95 -31.18
C ASN A 297 0.94 40.62 -32.33
N ILE A 298 1.81 39.82 -32.97
CA ILE A 298 2.52 40.20 -34.18
C ILE A 298 1.66 39.68 -35.33
N GLU A 299 1.05 40.58 -36.10
CA GLU A 299 0.48 40.20 -37.39
C GLU A 299 1.64 39.85 -38.31
N ILE A 300 1.81 38.54 -38.57
CA ILE A 300 2.81 38.06 -39.51
C ILE A 300 2.25 38.23 -40.93
N THR A 301 2.75 39.24 -41.66
CA THR A 301 2.37 39.49 -43.05
C THR A 301 3.23 38.79 -44.06
N SER A 302 4.46 38.39 -43.75
CA SER A 302 5.35 37.62 -44.59
C SER A 302 6.38 36.85 -43.77
N ILE A 303 6.83 35.71 -44.28
CA ILE A 303 7.93 34.90 -43.73
C ILE A 303 8.99 34.80 -44.82
N ASP A 304 10.21 35.31 -44.58
CA ASP A 304 11.37 35.21 -45.47
C ASP A 304 12.45 34.38 -44.80
N ILE A 305 12.73 33.21 -45.38
CA ILE A 305 13.67 32.25 -44.82
C ILE A 305 14.95 32.28 -45.65
N LYS A 306 16.07 32.72 -45.07
CA LYS A 306 17.38 32.77 -45.71
C LYS A 306 18.38 31.89 -45.00
N LYS A 307 18.96 30.93 -45.75
CA LYS A 307 20.03 30.01 -45.31
C LYS A 307 19.70 29.28 -44.00
N LEU A 308 18.45 28.83 -43.83
CA LEU A 308 18.03 28.08 -42.68
C LEU A 308 18.67 26.67 -42.69
N SER A 309 19.43 26.38 -41.62
CA SER A 309 19.88 25.00 -41.33
C SER A 309 19.30 24.60 -40.00
N PHE A 310 18.76 23.38 -39.90
CA PHE A 310 18.16 22.83 -38.71
C PHE A 310 18.42 21.32 -38.58
N GLY A 311 18.75 20.85 -37.39
CA GLY A 311 18.98 19.43 -37.10
C GLY A 311 18.51 19.03 -35.71
N TYR A 312 18.21 17.75 -35.55
CA TYR A 312 17.93 17.09 -34.24
C TYR A 312 19.21 16.40 -33.75
N GLY A 313 20.09 17.10 -33.04
CA GLY A 313 21.36 16.56 -32.54
C GLY A 313 22.49 16.57 -33.61
N GLU A 314 23.16 15.44 -33.85
CA GLU A 314 24.38 15.38 -34.71
C GLU A 314 24.15 15.47 -36.21
N SER A 315 22.90 15.37 -36.69
CA SER A 315 22.60 15.43 -38.12
C SER A 315 21.69 16.58 -38.49
N ASP A 316 22.13 17.38 -39.48
CA ASP A 316 21.29 18.44 -40.08
C ASP A 316 20.19 17.83 -40.95
N VAL A 317 18.94 18.10 -40.64
CA VAL A 317 17.75 17.69 -41.40
C VAL A 317 17.45 18.70 -42.54
N LEU A 318 17.66 19.98 -42.26
CA LEU A 318 17.56 21.06 -43.23
C LEU A 318 18.94 21.71 -43.38
N LYS A 319 19.41 21.93 -44.64
CA LYS A 319 20.67 22.60 -44.92
C LYS A 319 20.45 23.72 -45.91
N ASN A 320 20.78 24.95 -45.49
CA ASN A 320 20.84 26.12 -46.36
C ASN A 320 19.53 26.36 -47.16
N VAL A 321 18.37 26.20 -46.53
CA VAL A 321 17.05 26.35 -47.15
C VAL A 321 16.73 27.83 -47.29
N ASN A 322 16.29 28.29 -48.44
CA ASN A 322 15.80 29.61 -48.72
C ASN A 322 14.35 29.52 -49.24
N LEU A 323 13.42 30.23 -48.61
CA LEU A 323 12.00 30.24 -48.94
C LEU A 323 11.46 31.66 -48.79
#